data_e88865538c58322bc8ed265e1ae35755
#
_entry.id   e88865538c58322bc8ed265e1ae35755
#
_cell.length_a   1.000
_cell.length_b   1.000
_cell.length_c   1.000
_cell.angle_alpha   90.00
_cell.angle_beta   90.00
_cell.angle_gamma   90.00
#
_symmetry.space_group_name_H-M   'P 1'
#
loop_
_entity.id
_entity.type
_entity.pdbx_description
1 polymer ?
#
loop_
_entity_poly.entity_id
_entity_poly.type
_entity_poly.pdbx_seq_one_letter_code
_entity_poly.pdbx_strand_id
1 'polypeptide(L)'
;MKAQVTETFSNTILRRIIVLRTIKKGYPPLSREVAEVLDWTPPHLSLVKSGLCRMTPEDMQKLAEWVGTDVDCLVAAEDFAKAAVEAARQINY
;
A
#
# COMPACT_ATOMS: atom_id res chain seq x y z
N MET A 1 -21.72 12.01 -12.50
CA MET A 1 -21.14 10.67 -12.69
C MET A 1 -19.84 10.54 -11.93
N LYS A 2 -19.65 9.46 -11.22
CA LYS A 2 -18.42 9.25 -10.46
C LYS A 2 -17.32 8.73 -11.36
N ALA A 3 -16.10 9.23 -11.16
CA ALA A 3 -14.94 8.63 -11.77
C ALA A 3 -14.73 7.24 -11.16
N GLN A 4 -14.49 6.25 -12.01
CA GLN A 4 -14.25 4.90 -11.54
C GLN A 4 -12.76 4.67 -11.42
N VAL A 5 -12.36 4.04 -10.32
CA VAL A 5 -10.99 3.60 -10.13
C VAL A 5 -10.76 2.37 -10.99
N THR A 6 -9.75 2.43 -11.83
CA THR A 6 -9.35 1.26 -12.62
C THR A 6 -8.40 0.42 -11.78
N GLU A 7 -8.77 -0.81 -11.53
CA GLU A 7 -7.94 -1.71 -10.73
C GLU A 7 -6.73 -2.15 -11.54
N THR A 8 -5.54 -1.89 -11.01
CA THR A 8 -4.27 -2.28 -11.61
C THR A 8 -3.44 -3.04 -10.59
N PHE A 9 -2.38 -3.70 -11.04
CA PHE A 9 -1.44 -4.33 -10.13
C PHE A 9 -0.85 -3.30 -9.15
N SER A 10 -0.47 -2.14 -9.67
CA SER A 10 0.12 -1.08 -8.83
C SER A 10 -0.82 -0.61 -7.73
N ASN A 11 -2.07 -0.29 -8.05
CA ASN A 11 -2.96 0.23 -7.01
C ASN A 11 -3.45 -0.87 -6.08
N THR A 12 -3.47 -2.13 -6.52
CA THR A 12 -3.76 -3.25 -5.64
C THR A 12 -2.67 -3.39 -4.58
N ILE A 13 -1.40 -3.34 -4.98
CA ILE A 13 -0.28 -3.40 -4.05
C ILE A 13 -0.31 -2.19 -3.12
N LEU A 14 -0.52 -1.00 -3.65
CA LEU A 14 -0.58 0.22 -2.85
C LEU A 14 -1.69 0.13 -1.80
N ARG A 15 -2.86 -0.35 -2.18
CA ARG A 15 -3.98 -0.52 -1.25
C ARG A 15 -3.64 -1.48 -0.13
N ARG A 16 -2.99 -2.60 -0.46
CA ARG A 16 -2.58 -3.59 0.54
C ARG A 16 -1.56 -3.04 1.50
N ILE A 17 -0.63 -2.23 1.01
CA ILE A 17 0.35 -1.55 1.85
C ILE A 17 -0.35 -0.60 2.84
N ILE A 18 -1.33 0.16 2.35
CA ILE A 18 -2.09 1.07 3.20
C ILE A 18 -2.87 0.30 4.26
N VAL A 19 -3.45 -0.85 3.91
CA VAL A 19 -4.14 -1.70 4.88
C VAL A 19 -3.19 -2.18 5.98
N LEU A 20 -2.01 -2.67 5.61
CA LEU A 20 -1.03 -3.13 6.60
C LEU A 20 -0.58 -1.98 7.51
N ARG A 21 -0.33 -0.81 6.94
CA ARG A 21 0.06 0.35 7.73
C ARG A 21 -1.05 0.75 8.69
N THR A 22 -2.30 0.71 8.22
CA THR A 22 -3.47 1.01 9.05
C THR A 22 -3.56 0.05 10.23
N ILE A 23 -3.38 -1.24 9.98
CA ILE A 23 -3.42 -2.25 11.04
C ILE A 23 -2.32 -1.98 12.07
N LYS A 24 -1.11 -1.72 11.62
CA LYS A 24 0.04 -1.53 12.51
C LYS A 24 -0.03 -0.26 13.34
N LYS A 25 -0.60 0.80 12.78
CA LYS A 25 -0.66 2.09 13.47
C LYS A 25 -1.98 2.36 14.17
N GLY A 26 -3.04 1.64 13.79
CA GLY A 26 -4.36 1.86 14.33
C GLY A 26 -5.14 2.97 13.63
N TYR A 27 -4.57 3.57 12.60
CA TYR A 27 -5.23 4.61 11.79
C TYR A 27 -4.60 4.63 10.39
N PRO A 28 -5.35 5.06 9.36
CA PRO A 28 -4.81 5.08 8.01
C PRO A 28 -3.74 6.16 7.85
N PRO A 29 -2.73 5.90 7.01
CA PRO A 29 -1.69 6.90 6.75
C PRO A 29 -2.27 8.05 5.92
N LEU A 30 -1.71 9.24 6.13
CA LEU A 30 -2.04 10.36 5.28
C LEU A 30 -1.41 10.16 3.90
N SER A 31 -2.09 10.66 2.86
CA SER A 31 -1.55 10.59 1.51
C SER A 31 -0.16 11.21 1.43
N ARG A 32 0.07 12.28 2.17
CA ARG A 32 1.37 12.93 2.24
C ARG A 32 2.45 12.00 2.77
N GLU A 33 2.15 11.19 3.78
CA GLU A 33 3.11 10.24 4.34
C GLU A 33 3.54 9.21 3.29
N VAL A 34 2.57 8.67 2.56
CA VAL A 34 2.84 7.68 1.52
C VAL A 34 3.68 8.31 0.40
N ALA A 35 3.32 9.51 -0.01
CA ALA A 35 4.04 10.21 -1.07
C ALA A 35 5.49 10.50 -0.66
N GLU A 36 5.72 10.85 0.60
CA GLU A 36 7.06 11.13 1.10
C GLU A 36 7.97 9.89 1.05
N VAL A 37 7.43 8.72 1.33
CA VAL A 37 8.20 7.47 1.27
C VAL A 37 8.77 7.25 -0.14
N LEU A 38 8.00 7.64 -1.15
CA LEU A 38 8.35 7.44 -2.55
C LEU A 38 8.94 8.68 -3.20
N ASP A 39 9.04 9.77 -2.46
CA ASP A 39 9.48 11.06 -3.00
C ASP A 39 8.56 11.52 -4.13
N TRP A 40 7.27 11.28 -3.97
CA TRP A 40 6.24 11.67 -4.93
C TRP A 40 5.49 12.90 -4.45
N THR A 41 4.83 13.58 -5.39
CA THR A 41 3.86 14.62 -5.05
C THR A 41 2.50 13.95 -4.76
N PRO A 42 1.64 14.57 -3.94
CA PRO A 42 0.30 14.03 -3.71
C PRO A 42 -0.54 13.82 -4.99
N PRO A 43 -0.48 14.71 -6.00
CA PRO A 43 -1.18 14.44 -7.26
C PRO A 43 -0.72 13.17 -7.96
N HIS A 44 0.58 12.86 -7.92
CA HIS A 44 1.09 11.64 -8.53
C HIS A 44 0.54 10.40 -7.81
N LEU A 45 0.49 10.45 -6.49
CA LEU A 45 -0.09 9.37 -5.70
C LEU A 45 -1.55 9.14 -6.06
N SER A 46 -2.32 10.21 -6.25
CA SER A 46 -3.72 10.11 -6.66
C SER A 46 -3.86 9.42 -8.02
N LEU A 47 -2.95 9.69 -8.95
CA LEU A 47 -2.96 9.04 -10.25
C LEU A 47 -2.72 7.53 -10.14
N VAL A 48 -1.82 7.13 -9.26
CA VAL A 48 -1.56 5.70 -9.02
C VAL A 48 -2.78 5.05 -8.37
N LYS A 49 -3.38 5.70 -7.39
CA LYS A 49 -4.58 5.18 -6.71
C LYS A 49 -5.73 4.95 -7.68
N SER A 50 -5.88 5.84 -8.66
CA SER A 50 -6.97 5.74 -9.63
C SER A 50 -6.67 4.79 -10.78
N GLY A 51 -5.44 4.29 -10.89
CA GLY A 51 -5.05 3.38 -11.95
C GLY A 51 -4.53 4.05 -13.19
N LEU A 52 -4.35 5.39 -13.16
CA LEU A 52 -3.84 6.15 -14.31
C LEU A 52 -2.33 6.11 -14.43
N CYS A 53 -1.63 5.84 -13.33
CA CYS A 53 -0.17 5.69 -13.33
C CYS A 53 0.18 4.39 -12.61
N ARG A 54 1.35 3.86 -12.94
CA ARG A 54 1.84 2.62 -12.33
C ARG A 54 3.08 2.87 -11.51
N MET A 55 3.29 2.01 -10.52
CA MET A 55 4.51 2.03 -9.72
C MET A 55 5.57 1.16 -10.38
N THR A 56 6.83 1.55 -10.22
CA THR A 56 7.95 0.70 -10.60
C THR A 56 8.15 -0.38 -9.54
N PRO A 57 8.84 -1.48 -9.84
CA PRO A 57 9.18 -2.47 -8.82
C PRO A 57 9.97 -1.88 -7.65
N GLU A 58 10.79 -0.88 -7.91
CA GLU A 58 11.56 -0.19 -6.86
C GLU A 58 10.65 0.56 -5.92
N ASP A 59 9.62 1.23 -6.44
CA ASP A 59 8.64 1.92 -5.62
C ASP A 59 7.88 0.94 -4.73
N MET A 60 7.48 -0.19 -5.29
CA MET A 60 6.79 -1.23 -4.53
C MET A 60 7.66 -1.76 -3.40
N GLN A 61 8.94 -1.97 -3.68
CA GLN A 61 9.89 -2.45 -2.68
C GLN A 61 10.06 -1.45 -1.54
N LYS A 62 10.17 -0.17 -1.85
CA LYS A 62 10.27 0.88 -0.82
C LYS A 62 9.07 0.88 0.10
N LEU A 63 7.88 0.79 -0.46
CA LEU A 63 6.66 0.75 0.35
C LEU A 63 6.56 -0.52 1.17
N ALA A 64 6.95 -1.66 0.60
CA ALA A 64 6.95 -2.93 1.33
C ALA A 64 7.88 -2.85 2.54
N GLU A 65 9.08 -2.31 2.37
CA GLU A 65 10.03 -2.13 3.46
C GLU A 65 9.49 -1.18 4.53
N TRP A 66 8.79 -0.13 4.10
CA TRP A 66 8.19 0.84 5.01
C TRP A 66 7.18 0.19 5.96
N VAL A 67 6.44 -0.81 5.49
CA VAL A 67 5.48 -1.52 6.34
C VAL A 67 6.05 -2.81 6.94
N GLY A 68 7.33 -3.09 6.69
CA GLY A 68 8.02 -4.22 7.30
C GLY A 68 7.74 -5.56 6.65
N THR A 69 7.50 -5.57 5.36
CA THR A 69 7.24 -6.79 4.60
C THR A 69 8.02 -6.75 3.28
N ASP A 70 7.73 -7.65 2.36
CA ASP A 70 8.29 -7.63 1.02
C ASP A 70 7.17 -7.68 -0.02
N VAL A 71 7.53 -7.43 -1.27
CA VAL A 71 6.55 -7.36 -2.35
C VAL A 71 5.86 -8.70 -2.55
N ASP A 72 6.59 -9.79 -2.40
CA ASP A 72 6.02 -11.13 -2.59
C ASP A 72 4.85 -11.40 -1.65
N CYS A 73 4.90 -10.90 -0.43
CA CYS A 73 3.81 -11.02 0.53
C CYS A 73 2.60 -10.19 0.15
N LEU A 74 2.76 -9.24 -0.75
CA LEU A 74 1.68 -8.35 -1.16
C LEU A 74 1.01 -8.78 -2.46
N VAL A 75 1.66 -9.68 -3.22
CA VAL A 75 1.17 -10.08 -4.54
C VAL A 75 0.03 -11.09 -4.43
N ALA A 76 0.22 -12.15 -3.68
CA ALA A 76 -0.80 -13.17 -3.53
C ALA A 76 -1.75 -12.79 -2.39
N ALA A 77 -3.05 -12.90 -2.64
CA ALA A 77 -4.06 -12.55 -1.64
C ALA A 77 -3.91 -13.36 -0.36
N GLU A 78 -3.54 -14.63 -0.48
CA GLU A 78 -3.35 -15.50 0.68
C GLU A 78 -2.18 -15.05 1.55
N ASP A 79 -1.07 -14.71 0.92
CA ASP A 79 0.11 -14.23 1.65
C ASP A 79 -0.16 -12.88 2.29
N PHE A 80 -0.88 -12.01 1.60
CA PHE A 80 -1.29 -10.74 2.17
C PHE A 80 -2.19 -10.95 3.39
N ALA A 81 -3.14 -11.88 3.32
CA ALA A 81 -4.03 -12.16 4.43
C ALA A 81 -3.25 -12.65 5.65
N LYS A 82 -2.24 -13.50 5.45
CA LYS A 82 -1.37 -13.95 6.53
C LYS A 82 -0.58 -12.79 7.14
N ALA A 83 -0.06 -11.92 6.30
CA ALA A 83 0.68 -10.75 6.77
C ALA A 83 -0.21 -9.81 7.59
N ALA A 84 -1.46 -9.64 7.16
CA ALA A 84 -2.41 -8.79 7.87
C ALA A 84 -2.77 -9.37 9.25
N VAL A 85 -2.99 -10.68 9.32
CA VAL A 85 -3.26 -11.37 10.59
C VAL A 85 -2.07 -11.23 11.53
N GLU A 86 -0.86 -11.43 11.01
CA GLU A 86 0.36 -11.33 11.82
C GLU A 86 0.55 -9.90 12.34
N ALA A 87 0.30 -8.90 11.51
CA ALA A 87 0.38 -7.51 11.93
C ALA A 87 -0.61 -7.21 13.04
N ALA A 88 -1.83 -7.73 12.94
CA ALA A 88 -2.86 -7.54 13.96
C ALA A 88 -2.46 -8.21 15.28
N ARG A 89 -1.84 -9.38 15.23
CA ARG A 89 -1.38 -10.08 16.43
C ARG A 89 -0.29 -9.32 17.17
N GLN A 90 0.59 -8.66 16.43
CA GLN A 90 1.68 -7.90 17.05
C GLN A 90 1.18 -6.69 17.82
N ILE A 91 0.01 -6.20 17.50
CA ILE A 91 -0.57 -5.03 18.15
C ILE A 91 -1.36 -5.43 19.38
N ASN A 92 -1.93 -6.63 19.34
CA ASN A 92 -2.73 -7.09 20.45
C ASN A 92 -1.88 -7.82 21.42
N TYR A 93 -1.50 -7.18 22.34
CA TYR A 93 -0.88 -7.80 23.34
C TYR A 93 -1.61 -7.83 24.42
#